data_3ebc03012b9957ad4ae46902f534fb22
#
_entry.id   3ebc03012b9957ad4ae46902f534fb22
#
_cell.length_a   1.000
_cell.length_b   1.000
_cell.length_c   1.000
_cell.angle_alpha   90.00
_cell.angle_beta   90.00
_cell.angle_gamma   90.00
#
_symmetry.space_group_name_H-M   'P 1'
#
loop_
_entity.id
_entity.type
_entity.pdbx_description
1 polymer ?
#
loop_
_entity_poly.entity_id
_entity_poly.type
_entity_poly.pdbx_seq_one_letter_code
_entity_poly.pdbx_strand_id
1 'polypeptide(L)'
;MAEQVLYLTELFGLKVYDLKGRSLGAVKDAAIVPLVDPVRVDRFLIGGDGTLLTVRYDQVKTISLRGIHLRDENLTPYHSDEYMLRLTRDLLDQQIVDAQGRKVVRVNDITFELREENQSQILWVLEVDIGIRSIFRRLLRGILPSLWIRRLQGRDRKSVV
;
A
#
# COMPACT_ATOMS: atom_id res chain seq x y z
N MET A 1 10.79 22.13 -5.81
CA MET A 1 11.15 21.08 -4.83
C MET A 1 11.20 19.75 -5.57
N ALA A 2 12.21 18.95 -5.31
CA ALA A 2 12.30 17.63 -5.93
C ALA A 2 11.15 16.75 -5.42
N GLU A 3 10.39 16.15 -6.31
CA GLU A 3 9.41 15.12 -5.96
C GLU A 3 10.17 13.97 -5.32
N GLN A 4 9.86 13.66 -4.08
CA GLN A 4 10.47 12.53 -3.41
C GLN A 4 9.65 11.29 -3.75
N VAL A 5 10.30 10.36 -4.43
CA VAL A 5 9.70 9.12 -4.93
C VAL A 5 10.22 7.95 -4.11
N LEU A 6 9.33 7.00 -3.82
CA LEU A 6 9.64 5.75 -3.12
C LEU A 6 8.96 4.58 -3.85
N TYR A 7 9.63 3.44 -3.92
CA TYR A 7 9.08 2.22 -4.49
C TYR A 7 8.52 1.29 -3.39
N LEU A 8 7.50 0.50 -3.72
CA LEU A 8 6.94 -0.48 -2.78
C LEU A 8 8.00 -1.47 -2.29
N THR A 9 8.91 -1.90 -3.19
CA THR A 9 10.02 -2.79 -2.83
C THR A 9 11.02 -2.14 -1.86
N GLU A 10 11.16 -0.82 -1.88
CA GLU A 10 11.96 -0.06 -0.90
C GLU A 10 11.21 0.15 0.43
N LEU A 11 9.89 0.33 0.35
CA LEU A 11 9.04 0.51 1.52
C LEU A 11 8.99 -0.76 2.38
N PHE A 12 8.95 -1.91 1.73
CA PHE A 12 8.95 -3.20 2.43
C PHE A 12 10.25 -3.40 3.21
N GLY A 13 10.13 -3.68 4.49
CA GLY A 13 11.26 -3.89 5.38
C GLY A 13 11.81 -2.63 6.06
N LEU A 14 11.31 -1.43 5.72
CA LEU A 14 11.67 -0.21 6.45
C LEU A 14 11.30 -0.35 7.93
N LYS A 15 12.23 0.03 8.80
CA LYS A 15 11.97 0.08 10.24
C LYS A 15 11.02 1.23 10.58
N VAL A 16 10.14 0.97 11.53
CA VAL A 16 9.21 1.95 12.07
C VAL A 16 9.61 2.29 13.49
N TYR A 17 9.71 3.58 13.78
CA TYR A 17 10.20 4.11 15.06
C TYR A 17 9.11 4.90 15.78
N ASP A 18 9.05 4.68 17.09
CA ASP A 18 8.17 5.43 17.99
C ASP A 18 8.64 6.87 18.20
N LEU A 19 7.92 7.62 19.05
CA LEU A 19 8.25 9.00 19.41
C LEU A 19 9.61 9.13 20.12
N LYS A 20 10.12 8.06 20.70
CA LYS A 20 11.43 8.01 21.39
C LYS A 20 12.54 7.44 20.51
N GLY A 21 12.25 7.14 19.24
CA GLY A 21 13.22 6.56 18.32
C GLY A 21 13.48 5.06 18.50
N ARG A 22 12.63 4.35 19.25
CA ARG A 22 12.72 2.90 19.42
C ARG A 22 12.01 2.19 18.25
N SER A 23 12.59 1.10 17.78
CA SER A 23 12.00 0.30 16.71
C SER A 23 10.78 -0.46 17.22
N LEU A 24 9.65 -0.29 16.50
CA LEU A 24 8.40 -1.01 16.73
C LEU A 24 8.26 -2.24 15.82
N GLY A 25 9.16 -2.42 14.88
CA GLY A 25 9.13 -3.46 13.86
C GLY A 25 9.45 -2.91 12.49
N ALA A 26 9.15 -3.68 11.47
CA ALA A 26 9.38 -3.32 10.07
C ALA A 26 8.07 -3.35 9.27
N VAL A 27 8.02 -2.54 8.20
CA VAL A 27 6.91 -2.57 7.25
C VAL A 27 6.84 -3.94 6.59
N LYS A 28 5.70 -4.60 6.70
CA LYS A 28 5.38 -5.88 6.04
C LYS A 28 4.47 -5.71 4.84
N ASP A 29 3.65 -4.67 4.86
CA ASP A 29 2.80 -4.30 3.75
C ASP A 29 2.31 -2.86 3.89
N ALA A 30 1.81 -2.31 2.80
CA ALA A 30 1.04 -1.08 2.79
C ALA A 30 -0.34 -1.37 2.22
N ALA A 31 -1.34 -0.64 2.65
CA ALA A 31 -2.71 -0.85 2.22
C ALA A 31 -3.38 0.44 1.81
N ILE A 32 -4.23 0.33 0.82
CA ILE A 32 -5.18 1.37 0.43
C ILE A 32 -6.60 0.94 0.78
N VAL A 33 -7.47 1.90 0.99
CA VAL A 33 -8.92 1.68 1.18
C VAL A 33 -9.62 2.31 -0.02
N PRO A 34 -9.89 1.54 -1.10
CA PRO A 34 -10.33 2.11 -2.38
C PRO A 34 -11.62 2.92 -2.33
N LEU A 35 -12.51 2.60 -1.40
CA LEU A 35 -13.76 3.34 -1.20
C LEU A 35 -13.56 4.71 -0.54
N VAL A 36 -12.43 4.90 0.16
CA VAL A 36 -12.08 6.18 0.80
C VAL A 36 -11.22 7.01 -0.13
N ASP A 37 -10.08 6.44 -0.55
CA ASP A 37 -9.19 7.04 -1.53
C ASP A 37 -8.41 5.94 -2.25
N PRO A 38 -8.61 5.79 -3.58
CA PRO A 38 -8.02 4.68 -4.33
C PRO A 38 -6.52 4.82 -4.61
N VAL A 39 -5.92 5.96 -4.31
CA VAL A 39 -4.51 6.26 -4.63
C VAL A 39 -3.68 6.65 -3.42
N ARG A 40 -4.28 6.88 -2.26
CA ARG A 40 -3.56 7.18 -1.03
C ARG A 40 -3.25 5.91 -0.25
N VAL A 41 -2.02 5.76 0.21
CA VAL A 41 -1.71 4.73 1.21
C VAL A 41 -2.41 5.12 2.52
N ASP A 42 -3.36 4.30 2.95
CA ASP A 42 -4.17 4.54 4.14
C ASP A 42 -3.50 3.97 5.39
N ARG A 43 -2.86 2.83 5.27
CA ARG A 43 -2.26 2.11 6.39
C ARG A 43 -0.96 1.42 6.02
N PHE A 44 -0.07 1.32 7.01
CA PHE A 44 1.10 0.46 6.98
C PHE A 44 0.86 -0.70 7.94
N LEU A 45 1.16 -1.90 7.50
CA LEU A 45 1.18 -3.08 8.34
C LEU A 45 2.61 -3.33 8.77
N ILE A 46 2.84 -3.28 10.06
CA ILE A 46 4.17 -3.46 10.65
C ILE A 46 4.20 -4.71 11.50
N GLY A 47 5.32 -5.36 11.57
CA GLY A 47 5.47 -6.58 12.33
C GLY A 47 6.91 -6.82 12.78
N GLY A 48 7.01 -7.56 13.87
CA GLY A 48 8.25 -8.11 14.41
C GLY A 48 8.02 -9.57 14.77
N ASP A 49 7.46 -9.83 15.92
CA ASP A 49 7.39 -11.17 16.52
C ASP A 49 5.99 -11.84 16.38
N GLY A 50 5.47 -11.89 15.17
CA GLY A 50 4.30 -12.71 14.84
C GLY A 50 2.94 -11.98 14.83
N THR A 51 2.82 -10.80 15.41
CA THR A 51 1.59 -10.00 15.34
C THR A 51 1.79 -8.79 14.44
N LEU A 52 0.88 -8.61 13.47
CA LEU A 52 0.84 -7.40 12.66
C LEU A 52 0.10 -6.28 13.39
N LEU A 53 0.71 -5.11 13.42
CA LEU A 53 0.12 -3.88 13.90
C LEU A 53 -0.20 -2.97 12.72
N THR A 54 -1.22 -2.15 12.89
CA THR A 54 -1.66 -1.18 11.90
C THR A 54 -1.23 0.22 12.31
N VAL A 55 -0.55 0.91 11.41
CA VAL A 55 -0.22 2.33 11.48
C VAL A 55 -1.03 3.06 10.42
N ARG A 56 -1.84 4.03 10.81
CA ARG A 56 -2.57 4.87 9.86
C ARG A 56 -1.67 5.95 9.29
N TYR A 57 -1.97 6.41 8.09
CA TYR A 57 -1.20 7.46 7.41
C TYR A 57 -1.07 8.75 8.23
N ASP A 58 -2.11 9.12 8.99
CA ASP A 58 -2.11 10.32 9.83
C ASP A 58 -1.29 10.18 11.14
N GLN A 59 -0.84 8.98 11.47
CA GLN A 59 0.06 8.71 12.58
C GLN A 59 1.55 8.80 12.19
N VAL A 60 1.84 8.99 10.91
CA VAL A 60 3.19 9.07 10.37
C VAL A 60 3.67 10.53 10.37
N LYS A 61 4.85 10.77 10.92
CA LYS A 61 5.53 12.07 10.86
C LYS A 61 6.39 12.17 9.60
N THR A 62 7.33 11.25 9.43
CA THR A 62 8.29 11.25 8.31
C THR A 62 8.48 9.86 7.74
N ILE A 63 8.71 9.82 6.43
CA ILE A 63 9.06 8.61 5.68
C ILE A 63 10.34 8.86 4.90
N SER A 64 11.31 7.98 5.04
CA SER A 64 12.55 8.01 4.28
C SER A 64 13.10 6.59 4.11
N LEU A 65 14.14 6.42 3.29
CA LEU A 65 14.84 5.14 3.16
C LEU A 65 15.54 4.69 4.47
N ARG A 66 15.65 5.58 5.45
CA ARG A 66 16.17 5.25 6.79
C ARG A 66 15.11 4.71 7.73
N GLY A 67 13.85 4.86 7.40
CA GLY A 67 12.73 4.37 8.19
C GLY A 67 11.56 5.34 8.25
N ILE A 68 10.53 4.91 8.95
CA ILE A 68 9.30 5.65 9.20
C ILE A 68 9.28 6.07 10.67
N HIS A 69 9.10 7.37 10.94
CA HIS A 69 8.94 7.89 12.28
C HIS A 69 7.48 8.28 12.52
N LEU A 70 6.95 7.84 13.65
CA LEU A 70 5.58 8.11 14.04
C LEU A 70 5.44 9.44 14.78
N ARG A 71 4.26 10.02 14.74
CA ARG A 71 3.82 11.17 15.57
C ARG A 71 2.78 10.78 16.60
N ASP A 72 2.24 9.58 16.49
CA ASP A 72 1.23 9.00 17.37
C ASP A 72 1.48 7.50 17.49
N GLU A 73 1.40 6.97 18.70
CA GLU A 73 1.68 5.57 19.04
C GLU A 73 0.40 4.75 19.30
N ASN A 74 -0.77 5.24 18.96
CA ASN A 74 -2.04 4.52 19.12
C ASN A 74 -2.18 3.45 18.03
N LEU A 75 -1.32 2.43 18.10
CA LEU A 75 -1.32 1.33 17.16
C LEU A 75 -2.41 0.32 17.50
N THR A 76 -3.04 -0.22 16.48
CA THR A 76 -4.06 -1.26 16.62
C THR A 76 -3.58 -2.57 16.00
N PRO A 77 -3.95 -3.73 16.56
CA PRO A 77 -3.71 -5.00 15.90
C PRO A 77 -4.36 -5.02 14.50
N TYR A 78 -3.67 -5.66 13.55
CA TYR A 78 -4.25 -5.86 12.23
C TYR A 78 -5.38 -6.90 12.30
N HIS A 79 -6.54 -6.50 11.81
CA HIS A 79 -7.65 -7.40 11.55
C HIS A 79 -7.87 -7.47 10.04
N SER A 80 -8.10 -8.68 9.52
CA SER A 80 -8.40 -8.86 8.11
C SER A 80 -9.66 -8.05 7.76
N ASP A 81 -9.48 -7.05 6.91
CA ASP A 81 -10.52 -6.14 6.48
C ASP A 81 -10.79 -6.35 4.99
N GLU A 82 -12.02 -6.66 4.64
CA GLU A 82 -12.43 -6.88 3.26
C GLU A 82 -12.38 -5.61 2.40
N TYR A 83 -12.44 -4.44 3.05
CA TYR A 83 -12.39 -3.15 2.38
C TYR A 83 -10.95 -2.66 2.10
N MET A 84 -9.96 -3.37 2.58
CA MET A 84 -8.56 -3.01 2.47
C MET A 84 -7.87 -3.83 1.38
N LEU A 85 -7.16 -3.14 0.48
CA LEU A 85 -6.29 -3.75 -0.53
C LEU A 85 -4.84 -3.64 -0.05
N ARG A 86 -4.24 -4.78 0.25
CA ARG A 86 -2.83 -4.87 0.64
C ARG A 86 -1.96 -4.93 -0.61
N LEU A 87 -1.06 -3.97 -0.74
CA LEU A 87 -0.32 -3.75 -1.99
C LEU A 87 0.67 -4.89 -2.30
N THR A 88 1.41 -5.38 -1.30
CA THR A 88 2.34 -6.50 -1.51
C THR A 88 1.59 -7.80 -1.70
N ARG A 89 0.64 -8.10 -0.83
CA ARG A 89 -0.09 -9.38 -0.88
C ARG A 89 -1.03 -9.49 -2.06
N ASP A 90 -1.75 -8.40 -2.37
CA ASP A 90 -2.89 -8.45 -3.28
C ASP A 90 -2.57 -7.92 -4.69
N LEU A 91 -1.51 -7.12 -4.86
CA LEU A 91 -1.13 -6.53 -6.13
C LEU A 91 0.23 -6.98 -6.65
N LEU A 92 1.27 -6.92 -5.80
CA LEU A 92 2.63 -7.25 -6.25
C LEU A 92 2.69 -8.69 -6.75
N ASP A 93 3.34 -8.89 -7.90
CA ASP A 93 3.44 -10.19 -8.58
C ASP A 93 2.11 -10.82 -9.02
N GLN A 94 0.99 -10.13 -8.84
CA GLN A 94 -0.29 -10.61 -9.33
C GLN A 94 -0.47 -10.34 -10.82
N GLN A 95 -1.16 -11.26 -11.48
CA GLN A 95 -1.61 -11.05 -12.84
C GLN A 95 -2.93 -10.28 -12.81
N ILE A 96 -2.93 -9.13 -13.46
CA ILE A 96 -4.12 -8.31 -13.63
C ILE A 96 -4.53 -8.28 -15.10
N VAL A 97 -5.82 -8.20 -15.32
CA VAL A 97 -6.38 -8.01 -16.67
C VAL A 97 -6.76 -6.55 -16.78
N ASP A 98 -6.41 -5.93 -17.92
CA ASP A 98 -6.82 -4.55 -18.15
C ASP A 98 -8.35 -4.40 -18.11
N ALA A 99 -8.83 -3.18 -17.93
CA ALA A 99 -10.26 -2.91 -17.81
C ALA A 99 -11.07 -3.33 -19.05
N GLN A 100 -10.40 -3.57 -20.18
CA GLN A 100 -11.00 -4.00 -21.45
C GLN A 100 -10.84 -5.50 -21.71
N GLY A 101 -10.22 -6.25 -20.82
CA GLY A 101 -10.03 -7.69 -20.93
C GLY A 101 -9.01 -8.14 -21.97
N ARG A 102 -8.21 -7.23 -22.53
CA ARG A 102 -7.34 -7.50 -23.67
C ARG A 102 -5.96 -8.02 -23.33
N LYS A 103 -5.44 -7.67 -22.14
CA LYS A 103 -4.10 -8.07 -21.72
C LYS A 103 -4.08 -8.54 -20.29
N VAL A 104 -3.35 -9.63 -20.05
CA VAL A 104 -2.94 -10.06 -18.73
C VAL A 104 -1.53 -9.47 -18.49
N VAL A 105 -1.39 -8.67 -17.45
CA VAL A 105 -0.12 -8.05 -17.07
C VAL A 105 0.22 -8.39 -15.63
N ARG A 106 1.52 -8.43 -15.33
CA ARG A 106 2.01 -8.68 -13.98
C ARG A 106 2.48 -7.37 -13.36
N VAL A 107 2.13 -7.14 -12.12
CA VAL A 107 2.62 -5.99 -11.36
C VAL A 107 4.01 -6.29 -10.81
N ASN A 108 5.02 -5.54 -11.26
CA ASN A 108 6.40 -5.70 -10.83
C ASN A 108 6.75 -4.81 -9.65
N ASP A 109 6.27 -3.57 -9.64
CA ASP A 109 6.48 -2.63 -8.55
C ASP A 109 5.41 -1.54 -8.55
N ILE A 110 5.36 -0.77 -7.47
CA ILE A 110 4.50 0.40 -7.32
C ILE A 110 5.37 1.58 -6.90
N THR A 111 5.21 2.69 -7.59
CA THR A 111 5.91 3.94 -7.29
C THR A 111 4.98 4.87 -6.51
N PHE A 112 5.48 5.42 -5.43
CA PHE A 112 4.77 6.40 -4.61
C PHE A 112 5.41 7.77 -4.74
N GLU A 113 4.57 8.79 -4.69
CA GLU A 113 4.94 10.18 -4.44
C GLU A 113 4.76 10.49 -2.96
N LEU A 114 5.76 11.09 -2.34
CA LEU A 114 5.70 11.55 -0.97
C LEU A 114 5.20 13.00 -0.95
N ARG A 115 4.10 13.24 -0.26
CA ARG A 115 3.53 14.58 -0.03
C ARG A 115 3.44 14.89 1.45
N GLU A 116 3.65 16.15 1.79
CA GLU A 116 3.46 16.63 3.16
C GLU A 116 2.09 17.28 3.29
N GLU A 117 1.27 16.77 4.22
CA GLU A 117 -0.06 17.26 4.52
C GLU A 117 -0.29 17.24 6.03
N ASN A 118 -0.72 18.37 6.61
CA ASN A 118 -1.04 18.48 8.04
C ASN A 118 0.06 17.94 8.98
N GLN A 119 1.32 18.26 8.69
CA GLN A 119 2.50 17.80 9.45
C GLN A 119 2.73 16.27 9.41
N SER A 120 2.13 15.60 8.45
CA SER A 120 2.35 14.19 8.17
C SER A 120 2.88 14.04 6.76
N GLN A 121 3.81 13.10 6.57
CA GLN A 121 4.21 12.68 5.24
C GLN A 121 3.33 11.51 4.79
N ILE A 122 2.71 11.65 3.64
CA ILE A 122 1.73 10.73 3.10
C ILE A 122 2.22 10.20 1.75
N LEU A 123 2.07 8.89 1.54
CA LEU A 123 2.38 8.25 0.27
C LEU A 123 1.13 8.18 -0.62
N TRP A 124 1.32 8.65 -1.85
CA TRP A 124 0.32 8.57 -2.91
C TRP A 124 0.84 7.66 -4.01
N VAL A 125 0.03 6.74 -4.47
CA VAL A 125 0.38 5.88 -5.60
C VAL A 125 0.49 6.73 -6.85
N LEU A 126 1.68 6.78 -7.43
CA LEU A 126 1.98 7.54 -8.63
C LEU A 126 1.87 6.67 -9.87
N GLU A 127 2.50 5.50 -9.85
CA GLU A 127 2.59 4.58 -10.97
C GLU A 127 2.55 3.13 -10.50
N VAL A 128 2.04 2.25 -11.36
CA VAL A 128 2.15 0.80 -11.21
C VAL A 128 2.98 0.27 -12.38
N ASP A 129 4.12 -0.34 -12.11
CA ASP A 129 4.95 -0.98 -13.11
C ASP A 129 4.37 -2.35 -13.48
N ILE A 130 4.02 -2.50 -14.73
CA ILE A 130 3.46 -3.74 -15.29
C ILE A 130 4.41 -4.46 -16.26
N GLY A 131 5.68 -4.09 -16.27
CA GLY A 131 6.78 -4.85 -16.91
C GLY A 131 6.87 -4.81 -18.42
N ILE A 132 6.03 -4.08 -19.14
CA ILE A 132 6.16 -3.87 -20.58
C ILE A 132 6.02 -2.39 -20.89
N ARG A 133 7.13 -1.66 -20.99
CA ARG A 133 7.31 -0.30 -21.55
C ARG A 133 6.12 0.68 -21.44
N SER A 134 5.19 0.45 -20.53
CA SER A 134 3.97 1.24 -20.40
C SER A 134 3.83 1.71 -18.97
N ILE A 135 4.28 2.92 -18.73
CA ILE A 135 4.03 3.65 -17.51
C ILE A 135 2.57 4.12 -17.57
N PHE A 136 1.68 3.50 -16.81
CA PHE A 136 0.27 3.85 -16.79
C PHE A 136 -0.07 4.78 -15.62
N ARG A 137 0.23 6.07 -15.76
CA ARG A 137 -0.18 7.10 -14.78
C ARG A 137 -1.69 7.28 -14.66
N ARG A 138 -2.44 6.97 -15.73
CA ARG A 138 -3.90 7.21 -15.79
C ARG A 138 -4.76 5.98 -15.50
N LEU A 139 -4.19 4.76 -15.51
CA LEU A 139 -4.95 3.51 -15.34
C LEU A 139 -5.22 3.17 -13.87
N LEU A 140 -4.53 3.80 -12.92
CA LEU A 140 -4.70 3.53 -11.49
C LEU A 140 -6.13 3.77 -11.00
N ARG A 141 -6.81 4.80 -11.50
CA ARG A 141 -8.20 5.08 -11.13
C ARG A 141 -9.20 4.05 -11.66
N GLY A 142 -8.85 3.30 -12.70
CA GLY A 142 -9.69 2.27 -13.30
C GLY A 142 -9.32 0.83 -12.90
N ILE A 143 -8.03 0.54 -12.68
CA ILE A 143 -7.52 -0.81 -12.37
C ILE A 143 -7.77 -1.19 -10.90
N LEU A 144 -7.49 -0.31 -9.96
CA LEU A 144 -7.62 -0.61 -8.53
C LEU A 144 -9.06 -0.95 -8.12
N PRO A 145 -10.10 -0.19 -8.54
CA PRO A 145 -11.48 -0.58 -8.28
C PRO A 145 -11.87 -1.91 -8.92
N SER A 146 -11.41 -2.22 -10.12
CA SER A 146 -11.73 -3.48 -10.82
C SER A 146 -11.07 -4.70 -10.18
N LEU A 147 -9.84 -4.55 -9.68
CA LEU A 147 -9.15 -5.60 -8.93
C LEU A 147 -9.85 -5.90 -7.60
N TRP A 148 -10.33 -4.87 -6.93
CA TRP A 148 -11.05 -5.00 -5.69
C TRP A 148 -12.39 -5.73 -5.88
N ILE A 149 -13.16 -5.39 -6.91
CA ILE A 149 -14.41 -6.07 -7.29
C ILE A 149 -14.15 -7.56 -7.58
N ARG A 150 -13.07 -7.89 -8.32
CA ARG A 150 -12.69 -9.28 -8.59
C ARG A 150 -12.37 -10.07 -7.34
N ARG A 151 -11.70 -9.44 -6.38
CA ARG A 151 -11.37 -10.09 -5.10
C ARG A 151 -12.64 -10.45 -4.32
N LEU A 152 -13.63 -9.58 -4.30
CA LEU A 152 -14.93 -9.86 -3.70
C LEU A 152 -15.64 -11.02 -4.40
N GLN A 153 -15.67 -11.02 -5.73
CA GLN A 153 -16.30 -12.09 -6.52
C GLN A 153 -15.57 -13.43 -6.38
N GLY A 154 -14.24 -13.42 -6.26
CA GLY A 154 -13.44 -14.64 -6.04
C GLY A 154 -13.65 -15.27 -4.66
N ARG A 155 -14.04 -14.48 -3.67
CA ARG A 155 -14.32 -14.94 -2.31
C ARG A 155 -15.68 -15.61 -2.19
N ASP A 156 -16.69 -15.10 -2.90
CA ASP A 156 -18.03 -15.70 -2.93
C ASP A 156 -18.04 -17.09 -3.59
N ARG A 157 -17.14 -17.37 -4.51
CA ARG A 157 -17.03 -18.71 -5.13
C ARG A 157 -16.45 -19.78 -4.21
N LYS A 158 -15.76 -19.41 -3.14
CA LYS A 158 -15.20 -20.38 -2.17
C LYS A 158 -16.13 -20.67 -0.99
N SER A 159 -17.20 -19.93 -0.85
CA SER A 159 -18.20 -20.12 0.23
C SER A 159 -19.43 -20.91 -0.20
N VAL A 160 -19.47 -21.41 -1.43
CA VAL A 160 -20.52 -22.28 -1.94
C VAL A 160 -19.98 -23.68 -2.20
N VAL A 161 -19.74 -24.40 -1.15
CA VAL A 161 -19.66 -25.87 -1.14
C VAL A 161 -20.37 -26.37 0.09
#